data_cb77527d0a4d9ad6fcac1384b0024574
#
_entry.id   cb77527d0a4d9ad6fcac1384b0024574
#
_cell.length_a   1.000
_cell.length_b   1.000
_cell.length_c   1.000
_cell.angle_alpha   90.00
_cell.angle_beta   90.00
_cell.angle_gamma   90.00
#
_symmetry.space_group_name_H-M   'P 1'
#
loop_
_entity.id
_entity.type
_entity.pdbx_description
1 polymer ?
#
loop_
_entity_poly.entity_id
_entity_poly.type
_entity_poly.pdbx_seq_one_letter_code
_entity_poly.pdbx_strand_id
1 'polypeptide(L)'
;MTGYITKGIGGFYYVKTSEGIVECKPRGIFRKQKITPVAGDVVTLETENGGAVIAAIAPRRNVFVRPPMANLDVLFLVASTTQPTPSTLVLDKLSAIAVDKGVQPVIVCTKGDLAEAEFLRSAYEKSTLPFIRIDYATGEGLDDIKHWINGRLCAFCGNSGVGKSTLLNALLPDVERQTAAISQKLGRGRHTTREVTIFEAFGGRIADTPGFASLEASRAGFIPKEGLEHAFPEFGPYLGACQFTGCSHRSEKGCAVRAALAEGKLSQTRYDSYCAMYDEVKDVKEWQRRG
;
A
#
# COMPACT_ATOMS: atom_id res chain seq x y z
N MET A 1 -11.90 -22.89 13.99
CA MET A 1 -12.54 -21.64 13.55
C MET A 1 -11.54 -20.85 12.70
N THR A 2 -11.96 -20.20 11.61
CA THR A 2 -11.08 -19.36 10.78
C THR A 2 -11.49 -17.89 10.84
N GLY A 3 -10.52 -16.99 10.67
CA GLY A 3 -10.77 -15.56 10.66
C GLY A 3 -9.55 -14.80 10.15
N TYR A 4 -9.59 -13.47 10.20
CA TYR A 4 -8.45 -12.63 9.89
C TYR A 4 -8.08 -11.72 11.06
N ILE A 5 -6.79 -11.46 11.23
CA ILE A 5 -6.29 -10.58 12.30
C ILE A 5 -6.65 -9.13 11.97
N THR A 6 -7.41 -8.49 12.83
CA THR A 6 -7.77 -7.07 12.71
C THR A 6 -6.71 -6.17 13.33
N LYS A 7 -6.05 -6.62 14.41
CA LYS A 7 -4.97 -5.89 15.11
C LYS A 7 -4.19 -6.81 16.03
N GLY A 8 -2.96 -6.40 16.37
CA GLY A 8 -2.12 -7.06 17.39
C GLY A 8 -1.61 -6.04 18.40
N ILE A 9 -1.75 -6.32 19.71
CA ILE A 9 -1.36 -5.42 20.79
C ILE A 9 -0.77 -6.23 21.93
N GLY A 10 0.45 -5.89 22.37
CA GLY A 10 1.03 -6.47 23.57
C GLY A 10 1.17 -8.00 23.56
N GLY A 11 1.30 -8.60 22.36
CA GLY A 11 1.37 -10.06 22.19
C GLY A 11 0.00 -10.75 22.12
N PHE A 12 -1.10 -10.00 22.18
CA PHE A 12 -2.45 -10.46 21.90
C PHE A 12 -2.86 -10.06 20.48
N TYR A 13 -3.71 -10.88 19.87
CA TYR A 13 -4.26 -10.67 18.54
C TYR A 13 -5.77 -10.71 18.59
N TYR A 14 -6.40 -9.82 17.83
CA TYR A 14 -7.84 -9.75 17.71
C TYR A 14 -8.22 -10.26 16.33
N VAL A 15 -8.94 -11.37 16.30
CA VAL A 15 -9.31 -12.06 15.06
C VAL A 15 -10.79 -11.90 14.80
N LYS A 16 -11.16 -11.35 13.65
CA LYS A 16 -12.56 -11.31 13.21
C LYS A 16 -12.90 -12.66 12.59
N THR A 17 -13.94 -13.28 13.15
CA THR A 17 -14.54 -14.55 12.73
C THR A 17 -16.00 -14.35 12.36
N SER A 18 -16.68 -15.38 11.88
CA SER A 18 -18.14 -15.38 11.68
C SER A 18 -18.94 -15.14 12.96
N GLU A 19 -18.37 -15.49 14.11
CA GLU A 19 -19.03 -15.37 15.42
C GLU A 19 -18.69 -14.06 16.14
N GLY A 20 -17.81 -13.21 15.58
CA GLY A 20 -17.39 -11.95 16.16
C GLY A 20 -15.88 -11.83 16.26
N ILE A 21 -15.43 -10.90 17.14
CA ILE A 21 -14.00 -10.67 17.38
C ILE A 21 -13.55 -11.54 18.56
N VAL A 22 -12.52 -12.35 18.34
CA VAL A 22 -11.92 -13.24 19.33
C VAL A 22 -10.53 -12.74 19.69
N GLU A 23 -10.26 -12.51 20.97
CA GLU A 23 -8.92 -12.26 21.49
C GLU A 23 -8.16 -13.58 21.63
N CYS A 24 -6.93 -13.65 21.13
CA CYS A 24 -6.14 -14.87 21.14
C CYS A 24 -4.64 -14.59 21.24
N LYS A 25 -3.87 -15.63 21.53
CA LYS A 25 -2.39 -15.61 21.52
C LYS A 25 -1.87 -16.53 20.42
N PRO A 26 -0.68 -16.27 19.86
CA PRO A 26 -0.05 -17.20 18.94
C PRO A 26 0.52 -18.41 19.69
N ARG A 27 0.44 -19.59 19.11
CA ARG A 27 1.15 -20.77 19.63
C ARG A 27 2.65 -20.52 19.64
N GLY A 28 3.34 -21.10 20.65
CA GLY A 28 4.78 -20.95 20.82
C GLY A 28 5.64 -21.42 19.64
N ILE A 29 5.08 -22.25 18.74
CA ILE A 29 5.75 -22.72 17.52
C ILE A 29 6.12 -21.56 16.58
N PHE A 30 5.27 -20.50 16.48
CA PHE A 30 5.56 -19.35 15.62
C PHE A 30 6.80 -18.59 16.06
N ARG A 31 7.07 -18.53 17.37
CA ARG A 31 8.30 -17.95 17.90
C ARG A 31 9.53 -18.75 17.49
N LYS A 32 9.44 -20.09 17.51
CA LYS A 32 10.53 -20.98 17.06
C LYS A 32 10.79 -20.83 15.56
N GLN A 33 9.74 -20.66 14.78
CA GLN A 33 9.81 -20.45 13.33
C GLN A 33 10.14 -19.01 12.92
N LYS A 34 10.29 -18.08 13.89
CA LYS A 34 10.50 -16.65 13.65
C LYS A 34 9.38 -16.01 12.81
N ILE A 35 8.16 -16.54 12.90
CA ILE A 35 6.97 -15.99 12.23
C ILE A 35 6.23 -15.13 13.24
N THR A 36 6.02 -13.86 12.89
CA THR A 36 5.16 -12.95 13.66
C THR A 36 3.84 -12.80 12.94
N PRO A 37 2.69 -13.11 13.59
CA PRO A 37 1.39 -12.79 13.02
C PRO A 37 1.24 -11.27 12.89
N VAL A 38 0.58 -10.83 11.83
CA VAL A 38 0.36 -9.40 11.55
C VAL A 38 -1.10 -9.13 11.17
N ALA A 39 -1.53 -7.88 11.21
CA ALA A 39 -2.85 -7.48 10.72
C ALA A 39 -3.03 -7.92 9.25
N GLY A 40 -4.20 -8.46 8.91
CA GLY A 40 -4.51 -8.99 7.59
C GLY A 40 -4.16 -10.47 7.39
N ASP A 41 -3.44 -11.12 8.31
CA ASP A 41 -3.24 -12.58 8.25
C ASP A 41 -4.57 -13.31 8.37
N VAL A 42 -4.78 -14.29 7.51
CA VAL A 42 -5.85 -15.28 7.65
C VAL A 42 -5.35 -16.40 8.55
N VAL A 43 -6.08 -16.69 9.62
CA VAL A 43 -5.63 -17.61 10.67
C VAL A 43 -6.68 -18.64 11.02
N THR A 44 -6.20 -19.79 11.50
CA THR A 44 -7.04 -20.82 12.14
C THR A 44 -6.89 -20.69 13.65
N LEU A 45 -8.01 -20.60 14.35
CA LEU A 45 -8.07 -20.57 15.80
C LEU A 45 -8.47 -21.96 16.35
N GLU A 46 -7.85 -22.32 17.47
CA GLU A 46 -8.20 -23.49 18.29
C GLU A 46 -8.35 -23.06 19.74
N THR A 47 -9.02 -23.88 20.53
CA THR A 47 -9.13 -23.69 21.98
C THR A 47 -8.03 -24.47 22.68
N GLU A 48 -7.26 -23.79 23.53
CA GLU A 48 -6.20 -24.40 24.34
C GLU A 48 -6.22 -23.80 25.73
N ASN A 49 -6.27 -24.65 26.76
CA ASN A 49 -6.33 -24.23 28.17
C ASN A 49 -7.44 -23.21 28.49
N GLY A 50 -8.60 -23.35 27.85
CA GLY A 50 -9.75 -22.45 28.06
C GLY A 50 -9.66 -21.11 27.33
N GLY A 51 -8.63 -20.87 26.52
CA GLY A 51 -8.44 -19.67 25.71
C GLY A 51 -8.29 -19.96 24.23
N ALA A 52 -8.54 -18.96 23.38
CA ALA A 52 -8.30 -19.07 21.94
C ALA A 52 -6.81 -18.87 21.60
N VAL A 53 -6.30 -19.69 20.71
CA VAL A 53 -4.93 -19.59 20.20
C VAL A 53 -4.92 -19.59 18.68
N ILE A 54 -3.98 -18.84 18.08
CA ILE A 54 -3.67 -18.96 16.65
C ILE A 54 -2.90 -20.25 16.46
N ALA A 55 -3.53 -21.24 15.82
CA ALA A 55 -2.94 -22.54 15.54
C ALA A 55 -2.19 -22.58 14.22
N ALA A 56 -2.68 -21.86 13.20
CA ALA A 56 -2.07 -21.77 11.89
C ALA A 56 -2.29 -20.39 11.26
N ILE A 57 -1.36 -20.00 10.37
CA ILE A 57 -1.46 -18.83 9.50
C ILE A 57 -1.48 -19.35 8.06
N ALA A 58 -2.47 -18.95 7.28
CA ALA A 58 -2.56 -19.29 5.87
C ALA A 58 -1.40 -18.64 5.08
N PRO A 59 -1.01 -19.18 3.91
CA PRO A 59 -0.02 -18.57 3.05
C PRO A 59 -0.37 -17.11 2.74
N ARG A 60 0.57 -16.20 2.95
CA ARG A 60 0.43 -14.79 2.65
C ARG A 60 0.61 -14.54 1.16
N ARG A 61 -0.27 -13.75 0.54
CA ARG A 61 -0.08 -13.26 -0.83
C ARG A 61 1.04 -12.21 -0.90
N ASN A 62 1.08 -11.35 0.10
CA ASN A 62 2.12 -10.34 0.30
C ASN A 62 2.26 -10.01 1.78
N VAL A 63 3.38 -9.35 2.12
CA VAL A 63 3.63 -8.86 3.47
C VAL A 63 4.43 -7.56 3.43
N PHE A 64 4.04 -6.61 4.27
CA PHE A 64 4.77 -5.39 4.54
C PHE A 64 5.41 -5.47 5.92
N VAL A 65 6.65 -5.00 6.00
CA VAL A 65 7.40 -4.99 7.28
C VAL A 65 7.05 -3.75 8.10
N ARG A 66 6.84 -2.65 7.40
CA ARG A 66 6.50 -1.35 8.03
C ARG A 66 5.48 -0.60 7.17
N PRO A 67 4.28 -0.42 7.68
CA PRO A 67 3.71 -1.04 8.87
C PRO A 67 3.52 -2.56 8.68
N PRO A 68 3.57 -3.36 9.79
CA PRO A 68 3.46 -4.80 9.69
C PRO A 68 2.04 -5.21 9.33
N MET A 69 1.82 -5.63 8.08
CA MET A 69 0.53 -6.11 7.58
C MET A 69 0.70 -7.09 6.43
N ALA A 70 -0.30 -7.92 6.20
CA ALA A 70 -0.32 -8.93 5.15
C ALA A 70 -1.61 -8.87 4.32
N ASN A 71 -1.55 -9.49 3.15
CA ASN A 71 -2.69 -9.72 2.26
C ASN A 71 -3.40 -8.45 1.79
N LEU A 72 -2.64 -7.35 1.63
CA LEU A 72 -3.15 -6.10 1.06
C LEU A 72 -3.52 -6.31 -0.42
N ASP A 73 -4.68 -5.80 -0.83
CA ASP A 73 -5.14 -5.87 -2.22
C ASP A 73 -4.87 -4.56 -2.96
N VAL A 74 -5.14 -3.43 -2.32
CA VAL A 74 -5.05 -2.09 -2.92
C VAL A 74 -4.31 -1.13 -2.01
N LEU A 75 -3.38 -0.37 -2.58
CA LEU A 75 -2.70 0.74 -1.92
C LEU A 75 -3.10 2.06 -2.59
N PHE A 76 -3.92 2.87 -1.90
CA PHE A 76 -4.23 4.22 -2.34
C PHE A 76 -3.06 5.15 -2.04
N LEU A 77 -2.45 5.69 -3.09
CA LEU A 77 -1.35 6.66 -3.02
C LEU A 77 -1.94 8.07 -3.08
N VAL A 78 -2.08 8.68 -1.90
CA VAL A 78 -2.77 9.96 -1.76
C VAL A 78 -1.79 11.12 -1.93
N ALA A 79 -2.08 11.97 -2.89
CA ALA A 79 -1.40 13.23 -3.17
C ALA A 79 -2.40 14.37 -3.20
N SER A 80 -1.96 15.62 -3.08
CA SER A 80 -2.83 16.79 -3.14
C SER A 80 -2.54 17.63 -4.39
N THR A 81 -3.54 18.33 -4.91
CA THR A 81 -3.35 19.32 -6.00
C THR A 81 -2.53 20.54 -5.55
N THR A 82 -2.51 20.80 -4.25
CA THR A 82 -1.88 21.98 -3.63
C THR A 82 -0.77 21.55 -2.67
N GLN A 83 -0.56 22.31 -1.58
CA GLN A 83 0.41 21.96 -0.55
C GLN A 83 -0.05 20.75 0.32
N PRO A 84 0.87 19.85 0.67
CA PRO A 84 2.28 19.80 0.22
C PRO A 84 2.39 19.41 -1.25
N THR A 85 3.33 20.04 -1.97
CA THR A 85 3.57 19.75 -3.40
C THR A 85 3.88 18.27 -3.59
N PRO A 86 3.16 17.56 -4.46
CA PRO A 86 3.38 16.15 -4.69
C PRO A 86 4.73 15.89 -5.36
N SER A 87 5.46 14.89 -4.87
CA SER A 87 6.67 14.36 -5.51
C SER A 87 6.29 13.12 -6.30
N THR A 88 6.36 13.20 -7.62
CA THR A 88 6.10 12.04 -8.50
C THR A 88 7.08 10.92 -8.21
N LEU A 89 8.36 11.20 -7.98
CA LEU A 89 9.35 10.18 -7.61
C LEU A 89 8.95 9.38 -6.37
N VAL A 90 8.40 10.04 -5.34
CA VAL A 90 7.93 9.33 -4.12
C VAL A 90 6.72 8.47 -4.44
N LEU A 91 5.74 8.98 -5.18
CA LEU A 91 4.56 8.22 -5.60
C LEU A 91 4.96 7.03 -6.48
N ASP A 92 5.91 7.22 -7.39
CA ASP A 92 6.40 6.18 -8.30
C ASP A 92 7.18 5.09 -7.56
N LYS A 93 8.01 5.45 -6.58
CA LYS A 93 8.65 4.48 -5.69
C LYS A 93 7.64 3.62 -4.95
N LEU A 94 6.60 4.25 -4.40
CA LEU A 94 5.56 3.54 -3.65
C LEU A 94 4.71 2.67 -4.58
N SER A 95 4.37 3.15 -5.79
CA SER A 95 3.63 2.36 -6.78
C SER A 95 4.43 1.15 -7.22
N ALA A 96 5.73 1.31 -7.49
CA ALA A 96 6.61 0.22 -7.88
C ALA A 96 6.72 -0.85 -6.79
N ILE A 97 6.88 -0.45 -5.52
CA ILE A 97 6.90 -1.38 -4.39
C ILE A 97 5.56 -2.11 -4.24
N ALA A 98 4.43 -1.43 -4.45
CA ALA A 98 3.12 -2.06 -4.42
C ALA A 98 2.99 -3.12 -5.52
N VAL A 99 3.37 -2.78 -6.76
CA VAL A 99 3.36 -3.70 -7.90
C VAL A 99 4.26 -4.91 -7.66
N ASP A 100 5.50 -4.70 -7.21
CA ASP A 100 6.45 -5.78 -6.89
C ASP A 100 5.89 -6.77 -5.85
N LYS A 101 5.07 -6.27 -4.92
CA LYS A 101 4.38 -7.10 -3.91
C LYS A 101 3.04 -7.67 -4.38
N GLY A 102 2.65 -7.49 -5.63
CA GLY A 102 1.34 -7.94 -6.14
C GLY A 102 0.16 -7.16 -5.54
N VAL A 103 0.38 -5.91 -5.14
CA VAL A 103 -0.66 -5.00 -4.63
C VAL A 103 -0.98 -3.98 -5.72
N GLN A 104 -2.26 -3.72 -5.95
CA GLN A 104 -2.70 -2.71 -6.92
C GLN A 104 -2.52 -1.30 -6.37
N PRO A 105 -1.61 -0.47 -6.91
CA PRO A 105 -1.56 0.94 -6.57
C PRO A 105 -2.65 1.71 -7.31
N VAL A 106 -3.26 2.67 -6.61
CA VAL A 106 -4.25 3.61 -7.16
C VAL A 106 -3.84 5.02 -6.75
N ILE A 107 -3.64 5.91 -7.72
CA ILE A 107 -3.31 7.31 -7.44
C ILE A 107 -4.59 8.05 -7.05
N VAL A 108 -4.59 8.71 -5.89
CA VAL A 108 -5.71 9.49 -5.40
C VAL A 108 -5.27 10.94 -5.24
N CYS A 109 -5.83 11.81 -6.05
CA CYS A 109 -5.54 13.23 -6.04
C CYS A 109 -6.63 13.99 -5.27
N THR A 110 -6.31 14.46 -4.08
CA THR A 110 -7.22 15.22 -3.20
C THR A 110 -7.14 16.72 -3.45
N LYS A 111 -8.05 17.47 -2.82
CA LYS A 111 -8.18 18.94 -2.92
C LYS A 111 -8.44 19.41 -4.35
N GLY A 112 -9.14 18.60 -5.14
CA GLY A 112 -9.57 18.96 -6.48
C GLY A 112 -10.50 20.17 -6.55
N ASP A 113 -11.14 20.49 -5.42
CA ASP A 113 -11.93 21.70 -5.18
C ASP A 113 -11.07 22.97 -5.04
N LEU A 114 -9.77 22.86 -4.76
CA LEU A 114 -8.88 24.00 -4.56
C LEU A 114 -8.00 24.33 -5.78
N ALA A 115 -7.65 23.33 -6.58
CA ALA A 115 -6.84 23.51 -7.79
C ALA A 115 -6.99 22.31 -8.74
N GLU A 116 -6.67 22.52 -10.02
CA GLU A 116 -6.67 21.48 -11.04
C GLU A 116 -5.56 20.44 -10.77
N ALA A 117 -5.85 19.18 -11.11
CA ALA A 117 -4.94 18.05 -10.93
C ALA A 117 -4.02 17.83 -12.15
N GLU A 118 -3.89 18.78 -13.07
CA GLU A 118 -3.29 18.59 -14.40
C GLU A 118 -1.86 18.05 -14.32
N PHE A 119 -1.04 18.56 -13.41
CA PHE A 119 0.34 18.07 -13.23
C PHE A 119 0.40 16.57 -12.90
N LEU A 120 -0.44 16.11 -11.97
CA LEU A 120 -0.51 14.69 -11.62
C LEU A 120 -1.22 13.88 -12.71
N ARG A 121 -2.27 14.41 -13.30
CA ARG A 121 -3.00 13.75 -14.38
C ARG A 121 -2.06 13.46 -15.55
N SER A 122 -1.34 14.45 -16.05
CA SER A 122 -0.39 14.29 -17.16
C SER A 122 0.77 13.33 -16.84
N ALA A 123 1.20 13.28 -15.58
CA ALA A 123 2.23 12.32 -15.15
C ALA A 123 1.75 10.87 -15.23
N TYR A 124 0.45 10.60 -14.98
CA TYR A 124 -0.08 9.24 -14.89
C TYR A 124 -1.02 8.83 -16.03
N GLU A 125 -1.46 9.72 -16.92
CA GLU A 125 -2.38 9.42 -18.03
C GLU A 125 -1.90 8.31 -18.98
N LYS A 126 -0.56 8.18 -19.14
CA LYS A 126 0.09 7.14 -19.97
C LYS A 126 0.57 5.95 -19.14
N SER A 127 0.30 5.93 -17.84
CA SER A 127 0.54 4.78 -16.99
C SER A 127 -0.69 3.87 -16.99
N THR A 128 -0.52 2.63 -16.56
CA THR A 128 -1.64 1.71 -16.35
C THR A 128 -2.23 1.87 -14.94
N LEU A 129 -1.75 2.85 -14.15
CA LEU A 129 -2.21 3.08 -12.80
C LEU A 129 -3.54 3.84 -12.80
N PRO A 130 -4.57 3.34 -12.11
CA PRO A 130 -5.81 4.07 -11.92
C PRO A 130 -5.56 5.42 -11.23
N PHE A 131 -6.24 6.46 -11.72
CA PHE A 131 -6.15 7.82 -11.19
C PHE A 131 -7.55 8.31 -10.80
N ILE A 132 -7.73 8.72 -9.55
CA ILE A 132 -8.98 9.22 -9.00
C ILE A 132 -8.75 10.64 -8.49
N ARG A 133 -9.51 11.61 -9.03
CA ARG A 133 -9.59 12.96 -8.50
C ARG A 133 -10.67 13.02 -7.43
N ILE A 134 -10.37 13.65 -6.31
CA ILE A 134 -11.34 13.88 -5.23
C ILE A 134 -11.65 15.35 -5.15
N ASP A 135 -12.92 15.66 -5.26
CA ASP A 135 -13.48 16.97 -5.04
C ASP A 135 -14.49 16.87 -3.90
N TYR A 136 -14.19 17.51 -2.78
CA TYR A 136 -15.05 17.42 -1.59
C TYR A 136 -16.31 18.29 -1.68
N ALA A 137 -16.32 19.29 -2.56
CA ALA A 137 -17.48 20.16 -2.75
C ALA A 137 -18.61 19.45 -3.54
N THR A 138 -18.23 18.62 -4.51
CA THR A 138 -19.17 17.88 -5.36
C THR A 138 -19.33 16.42 -4.93
N GLY A 139 -18.39 15.87 -4.17
CA GLY A 139 -18.33 14.44 -3.85
C GLY A 139 -17.71 13.57 -4.94
N GLU A 140 -17.17 14.18 -6.03
CA GLU A 140 -16.52 13.46 -7.13
C GLU A 140 -15.41 12.54 -6.60
N GLY A 141 -15.34 11.31 -7.11
CA GLY A 141 -14.32 10.32 -6.82
C GLY A 141 -14.54 9.53 -5.53
N LEU A 142 -15.44 9.94 -4.63
CA LEU A 142 -15.68 9.21 -3.38
C LEU A 142 -16.29 7.83 -3.64
N ASP A 143 -17.20 7.71 -4.61
CA ASP A 143 -17.83 6.44 -4.95
C ASP A 143 -16.86 5.50 -5.68
N ASP A 144 -15.92 6.05 -6.45
CA ASP A 144 -14.82 5.25 -7.04
C ASP A 144 -13.96 4.61 -5.96
N ILE A 145 -13.60 5.35 -4.90
CA ILE A 145 -12.86 4.80 -3.76
C ILE A 145 -13.65 3.66 -3.10
N LYS A 146 -14.97 3.84 -2.86
CA LYS A 146 -15.83 2.81 -2.27
C LYS A 146 -15.87 1.55 -3.16
N HIS A 147 -15.95 1.73 -4.49
CA HIS A 147 -15.93 0.64 -5.45
C HIS A 147 -14.61 -0.14 -5.38
N TRP A 148 -13.47 0.54 -5.26
CA TRP A 148 -12.18 -0.11 -5.09
C TRP A 148 -12.06 -0.87 -3.77
N ILE A 149 -12.71 -0.43 -2.70
CA ILE A 149 -12.68 -1.10 -1.39
C ILE A 149 -13.52 -2.37 -1.40
N ASN A 150 -14.63 -2.41 -2.15
CA ASN A 150 -15.56 -3.54 -2.14
C ASN A 150 -14.85 -4.88 -2.44
N GLY A 151 -14.96 -5.84 -1.50
CA GLY A 151 -14.34 -7.15 -1.55
C GLY A 151 -12.82 -7.19 -1.30
N ARG A 152 -12.17 -6.04 -1.00
CA ARG A 152 -10.71 -5.91 -0.93
C ARG A 152 -10.24 -5.39 0.43
N LEU A 153 -8.99 -5.73 0.79
CA LEU A 153 -8.27 -5.07 1.88
C LEU A 153 -7.45 -3.92 1.30
N CYS A 154 -7.76 -2.70 1.74
CA CYS A 154 -7.16 -1.47 1.22
C CYS A 154 -6.39 -0.73 2.32
N ALA A 155 -5.37 0.03 1.94
CA ALA A 155 -4.66 0.97 2.81
C ALA A 155 -4.44 2.31 2.10
N PHE A 156 -4.28 3.39 2.88
CA PHE A 156 -4.03 4.73 2.36
C PHE A 156 -2.61 5.18 2.74
N CYS A 157 -1.83 5.57 1.74
CA CYS A 157 -0.47 6.05 1.89
C CYS A 157 -0.33 7.46 1.29
N GLY A 158 0.53 8.29 1.86
CA GLY A 158 0.81 9.64 1.38
C GLY A 158 1.37 10.53 2.47
N ASN A 159 1.97 11.64 2.12
CA ASN A 159 2.62 12.57 3.06
C ASN A 159 1.64 13.17 4.07
N SER A 160 2.16 13.74 5.15
CA SER A 160 1.32 14.52 6.07
C SER A 160 0.71 15.72 5.35
N GLY A 161 -0.56 16.04 5.64
CA GLY A 161 -1.24 17.20 5.06
C GLY A 161 -1.82 17.02 3.66
N VAL A 162 -1.63 15.86 3.00
CA VAL A 162 -2.24 15.60 1.67
C VAL A 162 -3.75 15.31 1.72
N GLY A 163 -4.37 15.29 2.90
CA GLY A 163 -5.82 15.11 3.02
C GLY A 163 -6.29 13.68 3.30
N LYS A 164 -5.40 12.74 3.71
CA LYS A 164 -5.82 11.36 4.03
C LYS A 164 -6.90 11.28 5.09
N SER A 165 -6.74 12.02 6.21
CA SER A 165 -7.75 12.05 7.29
C SER A 165 -9.05 12.66 6.81
N THR A 166 -8.98 13.74 6.00
CA THR A 166 -10.17 14.36 5.40
C THR A 166 -10.89 13.37 4.48
N LEU A 167 -10.13 12.62 3.67
CA LEU A 167 -10.69 11.59 2.78
C LEU A 167 -11.36 10.47 3.59
N LEU A 168 -10.70 9.95 4.61
CA LEU A 168 -11.27 8.92 5.48
C LEU A 168 -12.53 9.43 6.20
N ASN A 169 -12.54 10.67 6.68
CA ASN A 169 -13.71 11.26 7.32
C ASN A 169 -14.87 11.47 6.34
N ALA A 170 -14.57 11.88 5.10
CA ALA A 170 -15.59 12.01 4.06
C ALA A 170 -16.19 10.65 3.65
N LEU A 171 -15.36 9.60 3.63
CA LEU A 171 -15.81 8.24 3.35
C LEU A 171 -16.60 7.63 4.53
N LEU A 172 -16.20 7.91 5.75
CA LEU A 172 -16.63 7.20 6.97
C LEU A 172 -17.04 8.18 8.08
N PRO A 173 -18.07 9.02 7.87
CA PRO A 173 -18.45 10.07 8.83
C PRO A 173 -18.82 9.53 10.22
N ASP A 174 -19.23 8.26 10.33
CA ASP A 174 -19.64 7.65 11.61
C ASP A 174 -18.53 6.82 12.29
N VAL A 175 -17.43 6.51 11.60
CA VAL A 175 -16.35 5.66 12.17
C VAL A 175 -15.47 6.44 13.15
N GLU A 176 -15.31 7.75 12.98
CA GLU A 176 -14.62 8.58 13.99
C GLU A 176 -15.29 8.48 15.38
N ARG A 177 -16.61 8.43 15.41
CA ARG A 177 -17.36 8.24 16.67
C ARG A 177 -17.12 6.85 17.27
N GLN A 178 -17.01 5.82 16.44
CA GLN A 178 -16.77 4.44 16.89
C GLN A 178 -15.30 4.21 17.28
N THR A 179 -14.33 4.73 16.51
CA THR A 179 -12.90 4.63 16.84
C THR A 179 -12.54 5.49 18.06
N ALA A 180 -13.10 6.67 18.20
CA ALA A 180 -12.97 7.48 19.42
C ALA A 180 -13.58 6.76 20.65
N ALA A 181 -14.75 6.14 20.51
CA ALA A 181 -15.39 5.36 21.59
C ALA A 181 -14.59 4.10 21.94
N ILE A 182 -13.97 3.43 20.95
CA ILE A 182 -13.09 2.27 21.17
C ILE A 182 -11.77 2.71 21.81
N SER A 183 -11.18 3.82 21.38
CA SER A 183 -9.95 4.35 21.96
C SER A 183 -10.14 4.89 23.37
N GLN A 184 -11.29 5.50 23.67
CA GLN A 184 -11.66 5.89 25.04
C GLN A 184 -11.92 4.70 25.97
N LYS A 185 -12.62 3.65 25.48
CA LYS A 185 -12.83 2.41 26.25
C LYS A 185 -11.54 1.65 26.56
N LEU A 186 -10.50 1.82 25.73
CA LEU A 186 -9.19 1.18 25.92
C LEU A 186 -8.18 2.05 26.67
N GLY A 187 -8.59 3.21 27.23
CA GLY A 187 -7.75 4.07 28.09
C GLY A 187 -6.55 4.69 27.37
N ARG A 188 -6.63 4.93 26.05
CA ARG A 188 -5.49 5.42 25.28
C ARG A 188 -5.37 6.94 25.29
N GLY A 189 -4.29 7.41 25.88
CA GLY A 189 -3.79 8.77 25.70
C GLY A 189 -3.30 9.01 24.26
N ARG A 190 -3.33 10.24 23.83
CA ARG A 190 -3.16 10.82 22.47
C ARG A 190 -1.85 10.50 21.71
N HIS A 191 -0.94 9.61 22.15
CA HIS A 191 0.46 9.61 21.63
C HIS A 191 1.15 8.26 21.35
N THR A 192 0.47 7.11 21.14
CA THR A 192 1.21 5.84 20.88
C THR A 192 0.54 4.87 19.90
N THR A 193 0.08 5.31 18.75
CA THR A 193 -0.48 4.36 17.76
C THR A 193 0.56 4.06 16.67
N ARG A 194 1.39 3.03 16.89
CA ARG A 194 2.22 2.38 15.84
C ARG A 194 1.57 1.09 15.31
N GLU A 195 0.33 0.83 15.64
CA GLU A 195 -0.34 -0.44 15.39
C GLU A 195 -1.34 -0.32 14.24
N VAL A 196 -1.29 -1.27 13.30
CA VAL A 196 -2.26 -1.41 12.21
C VAL A 196 -3.58 -1.91 12.79
N THR A 197 -4.68 -1.25 12.43
CA THR A 197 -6.04 -1.71 12.76
C THR A 197 -6.85 -1.84 11.49
N ILE A 198 -7.49 -2.99 11.27
CA ILE A 198 -8.36 -3.26 10.12
C ILE A 198 -9.82 -3.19 10.58
N PHE A 199 -10.62 -2.47 9.83
CA PHE A 199 -12.07 -2.38 10.01
C PHE A 199 -12.82 -2.62 8.71
N GLU A 200 -14.07 -3.06 8.80
CA GLU A 200 -14.95 -3.34 7.67
C GLU A 200 -15.63 -2.06 7.20
N ALA A 201 -15.62 -1.81 5.89
CA ALA A 201 -16.30 -0.69 5.26
C ALA A 201 -16.62 -1.02 3.79
N PHE A 202 -17.77 -0.57 3.29
CA PHE A 202 -18.16 -0.64 1.87
C PHE A 202 -18.06 -2.06 1.27
N GLY A 203 -18.38 -3.10 2.05
CA GLY A 203 -18.26 -4.48 1.60
C GLY A 203 -16.83 -5.02 1.53
N GLY A 204 -15.84 -4.25 1.94
CA GLY A 204 -14.43 -4.62 2.03
C GLY A 204 -13.82 -4.23 3.37
N ARG A 205 -12.51 -3.94 3.38
CA ARG A 205 -11.75 -3.67 4.60
C ARG A 205 -10.77 -2.54 4.38
N ILE A 206 -10.60 -1.71 5.38
CA ILE A 206 -9.62 -0.62 5.39
C ILE A 206 -8.64 -0.86 6.53
N ALA A 207 -7.34 -0.81 6.23
CA ALA A 207 -6.29 -0.79 7.23
C ALA A 207 -5.96 0.67 7.59
N ASP A 208 -6.27 1.05 8.83
CA ASP A 208 -5.73 2.28 9.43
C ASP A 208 -4.29 1.99 9.86
N THR A 209 -3.38 2.68 9.23
CA THR A 209 -1.95 2.45 9.36
C THR A 209 -1.26 3.75 9.79
N PRO A 210 -1.17 4.03 11.09
CA PRO A 210 -0.36 5.13 11.57
C PRO A 210 1.10 4.91 11.11
N GLY A 211 1.62 5.81 10.29
CA GLY A 211 2.98 5.70 9.75
C GLY A 211 3.09 5.34 8.26
N PHE A 212 2.02 4.95 7.56
CA PHE A 212 1.97 5.03 6.09
C PHE A 212 2.00 6.49 5.59
N ALA A 213 1.93 7.43 6.52
CA ALA A 213 2.02 8.87 6.23
C ALA A 213 3.44 9.32 5.82
N SER A 214 4.47 8.58 6.23
CA SER A 214 5.86 8.82 5.85
C SER A 214 6.51 7.49 5.53
N LEU A 215 6.03 6.81 4.49
CA LEU A 215 6.82 5.77 3.89
C LEU A 215 8.07 6.46 3.34
N GLU A 216 9.13 6.46 4.16
CA GLU A 216 10.46 6.51 3.59
C GLU A 216 10.48 5.33 2.61
N ALA A 217 10.42 5.63 1.31
CA ALA A 217 10.38 4.60 0.26
C ALA A 217 11.51 3.58 0.44
N SER A 218 12.63 3.98 1.07
CA SER A 218 13.73 3.12 1.50
C SER A 218 13.36 2.08 2.55
N ARG A 219 12.27 2.25 3.32
CA ARG A 219 11.81 1.31 4.37
C ARG A 219 10.62 0.46 3.95
N ALA A 220 9.95 0.81 2.85
CA ALA A 220 8.77 0.10 2.37
C ALA A 220 9.13 -1.21 1.64
N GLY A 221 10.28 -1.26 1.00
CA GLY A 221 10.78 -2.43 0.29
C GLY A 221 11.95 -2.07 -0.63
N PHE A 222 12.74 -3.07 -0.97
CA PHE A 222 13.82 -2.99 -1.94
C PHE A 222 13.44 -3.82 -3.17
N ILE A 223 13.45 -3.20 -4.34
CA ILE A 223 13.25 -3.89 -5.60
C ILE A 223 14.64 -4.04 -6.25
N PRO A 224 15.11 -5.26 -6.50
CA PRO A 224 16.36 -5.47 -7.19
C PRO A 224 16.26 -4.97 -8.64
N LYS A 225 17.40 -4.57 -9.22
CA LYS A 225 17.45 -4.01 -10.56
C LYS A 225 16.83 -4.93 -11.64
N GLU A 226 16.92 -6.23 -11.42
CA GLU A 226 16.39 -7.27 -12.32
C GLU A 226 14.86 -7.34 -12.31
N GLY A 227 14.21 -6.86 -11.24
CA GLY A 227 12.75 -6.81 -11.09
C GLY A 227 12.16 -5.43 -11.36
N LEU A 228 13.02 -4.40 -11.44
CA LEU A 228 12.55 -3.02 -11.44
C LEU A 228 11.72 -2.68 -12.69
N GLU A 229 12.05 -3.21 -13.87
CA GLU A 229 11.32 -3.00 -15.11
C GLU A 229 9.87 -3.53 -15.02
N HIS A 230 9.65 -4.62 -14.28
CA HIS A 230 8.33 -5.21 -14.05
C HIS A 230 7.48 -4.43 -13.03
N ALA A 231 8.13 -3.59 -12.22
CA ALA A 231 7.45 -2.72 -11.27
C ALA A 231 6.85 -1.45 -11.91
N PHE A 232 7.08 -1.28 -13.22
CA PHE A 232 6.48 -0.25 -14.08
C PHE A 232 5.60 -0.94 -15.13
N PRO A 233 4.33 -1.25 -14.83
CA PRO A 233 3.48 -2.09 -15.69
C PRO A 233 3.31 -1.56 -17.11
N GLU A 234 3.40 -0.24 -17.30
CA GLU A 234 3.36 0.41 -18.61
C GLU A 234 4.54 0.05 -19.52
N PHE A 235 5.63 -0.49 -18.96
CA PHE A 235 6.74 -1.01 -19.77
C PHE A 235 6.43 -2.39 -20.35
N GLY A 236 5.48 -3.13 -19.75
CA GLY A 236 5.16 -4.51 -20.11
C GLY A 236 5.07 -4.79 -21.61
N PRO A 237 4.35 -3.99 -22.43
CA PRO A 237 4.24 -4.20 -23.86
C PRO A 237 5.58 -4.13 -24.63
N TYR A 238 6.62 -3.54 -24.04
CA TYR A 238 7.92 -3.30 -24.67
C TYR A 238 9.03 -4.19 -24.11
N LEU A 239 8.79 -4.88 -23.00
CA LEU A 239 9.76 -5.80 -22.42
C LEU A 239 10.00 -7.00 -23.35
N GLY A 240 11.27 -7.40 -23.50
CA GLY A 240 11.67 -8.47 -24.42
C GLY A 240 11.82 -8.06 -25.88
N ALA A 241 11.40 -6.85 -26.27
CA ALA A 241 11.55 -6.32 -27.64
C ALA A 241 12.82 -5.48 -27.85
N CYS A 242 13.67 -5.36 -26.82
CA CYS A 242 14.95 -4.66 -26.94
C CYS A 242 15.97 -5.47 -27.73
N GLN A 243 16.90 -4.78 -28.40
CA GLN A 243 17.99 -5.43 -29.16
C GLN A 243 18.90 -6.31 -28.30
N PHE A 244 19.06 -5.95 -27.00
CA PHE A 244 19.95 -6.66 -26.08
C PHE A 244 19.17 -7.30 -24.94
N THR A 245 19.51 -8.54 -24.62
CA THR A 245 19.02 -9.21 -23.41
C THR A 245 19.57 -8.50 -22.16
N GLY A 246 18.74 -8.28 -21.16
CA GLY A 246 19.13 -7.59 -19.93
C GLY A 246 19.33 -6.08 -20.13
N CYS A 247 18.62 -5.50 -21.11
CA CYS A 247 18.60 -4.06 -21.33
C CYS A 247 18.16 -3.32 -20.05
N SER A 248 18.90 -2.31 -19.66
CA SER A 248 18.54 -1.47 -18.50
C SER A 248 17.54 -0.37 -18.84
N HIS A 249 17.14 -0.26 -20.11
CA HIS A 249 16.24 0.74 -20.69
C HIS A 249 16.71 2.20 -20.51
N ARG A 250 18.00 2.43 -20.33
CA ARG A 250 18.56 3.77 -20.03
C ARG A 250 19.33 4.39 -21.20
N SER A 251 20.32 3.70 -21.73
CA SER A 251 21.21 4.26 -22.79
C SER A 251 21.43 3.32 -23.96
N GLU A 252 20.94 2.09 -23.89
CA GLU A 252 21.18 1.05 -24.88
C GLU A 252 20.55 1.41 -26.22
N LYS A 253 21.27 1.15 -27.29
CA LYS A 253 20.76 1.26 -28.66
C LYS A 253 19.69 0.19 -28.89
N GLY A 254 18.66 0.52 -29.68
CA GLY A 254 17.58 -0.44 -29.97
C GLY A 254 16.74 -0.82 -28.74
N CYS A 255 16.66 0.04 -27.73
CA CYS A 255 15.79 -0.15 -26.56
C CYS A 255 14.35 0.18 -26.92
N ALA A 256 13.44 -0.81 -26.81
CA ALA A 256 12.02 -0.65 -27.15
C ALA A 256 11.29 0.30 -26.17
N VAL A 257 11.63 0.30 -24.88
CA VAL A 257 11.05 1.22 -23.90
C VAL A 257 11.41 2.68 -24.23
N ARG A 258 12.67 2.95 -24.60
CA ARG A 258 13.10 4.29 -25.01
C ARG A 258 12.49 4.73 -26.34
N ALA A 259 12.29 3.81 -27.27
CA ALA A 259 11.58 4.10 -28.52
C ALA A 259 10.12 4.50 -28.23
N ALA A 260 9.42 3.75 -27.38
CA ALA A 260 8.06 4.06 -26.94
C ALA A 260 7.97 5.42 -26.21
N LEU A 261 8.98 5.75 -25.40
CA LEU A 261 9.07 7.06 -24.75
C LEU A 261 9.21 8.19 -25.78
N ALA A 262 10.11 8.03 -26.77
CA ALA A 262 10.32 9.01 -27.84
C ALA A 262 9.08 9.20 -28.72
N GLU A 263 8.26 8.16 -28.90
CA GLU A 263 6.96 8.20 -29.58
C GLU A 263 5.84 8.78 -28.69
N GLY A 264 6.14 9.19 -27.45
CA GLY A 264 5.16 9.75 -26.52
C GLY A 264 4.14 8.73 -25.97
N LYS A 265 4.43 7.43 -26.05
CA LYS A 265 3.57 6.35 -25.52
C LYS A 265 3.74 6.12 -24.02
N LEU A 266 4.85 6.59 -23.46
CA LEU A 266 5.17 6.52 -22.02
C LEU A 266 5.29 7.93 -21.44
N SER A 267 5.04 8.07 -20.15
CA SER A 267 5.24 9.33 -19.43
C SER A 267 6.73 9.55 -19.17
N GLN A 268 7.24 10.73 -19.54
CA GLN A 268 8.62 11.14 -19.23
C GLN A 268 8.88 11.11 -17.73
N THR A 269 7.95 11.64 -16.93
CA THR A 269 8.05 11.68 -15.47
C THR A 269 8.22 10.29 -14.86
N ARG A 270 7.43 9.32 -15.33
CA ARG A 270 7.50 7.91 -14.87
C ARG A 270 8.82 7.27 -15.30
N TYR A 271 9.26 7.52 -16.52
CA TYR A 271 10.56 7.03 -17.00
C TYR A 271 11.73 7.63 -16.21
N ASP A 272 11.69 8.92 -15.88
CA ASP A 272 12.72 9.56 -15.08
C ASP A 272 12.77 8.96 -13.65
N SER A 273 11.62 8.67 -13.08
CA SER A 273 11.53 7.96 -11.79
C SER A 273 12.11 6.54 -11.86
N TYR A 274 11.84 5.80 -12.94
CA TYR A 274 12.47 4.50 -13.20
C TYR A 274 14.00 4.62 -13.23
N CYS A 275 14.53 5.58 -14.00
CA CYS A 275 15.98 5.82 -14.09
C CYS A 275 16.61 6.15 -12.74
N ALA A 276 15.95 7.01 -11.94
CA ALA A 276 16.41 7.38 -10.60
C ALA A 276 16.43 6.16 -9.66
N MET A 277 15.38 5.33 -9.70
CA MET A 277 15.31 4.10 -8.90
C MET A 277 16.36 3.08 -9.34
N TYR A 278 16.59 2.94 -10.64
CA TYR A 278 17.63 2.05 -11.16
C TYR A 278 19.03 2.48 -10.68
N ASP A 279 19.32 3.80 -10.69
CA ASP A 279 20.59 4.32 -10.18
C ASP A 279 20.83 4.03 -8.70
N GLU A 280 19.76 4.01 -7.89
CA GLU A 280 19.85 3.66 -6.48
C GLU A 280 20.19 2.18 -6.24
N VAL A 281 19.79 1.28 -7.16
CA VAL A 281 19.89 -0.17 -6.94
C VAL A 281 20.92 -0.87 -7.81
N LYS A 282 21.44 -0.25 -8.89
CA LYS A 282 22.32 -0.88 -9.89
C LYS A 282 23.59 -1.51 -9.31
N ASP A 283 24.15 -0.90 -8.26
CA ASP A 283 25.41 -1.30 -7.63
C ASP A 283 25.21 -2.10 -6.33
N VAL A 284 23.95 -2.32 -5.90
CA VAL A 284 23.62 -3.06 -4.68
C VAL A 284 23.83 -4.55 -4.93
N LYS A 285 24.81 -5.13 -4.23
CA LYS A 285 25.14 -6.56 -4.34
C LYS A 285 24.15 -7.42 -3.57
N GLU A 286 23.98 -8.67 -4.03
CA GLU A 286 22.99 -9.60 -3.49
C GLU A 286 23.13 -9.86 -1.97
N TRP A 287 24.36 -9.86 -1.46
CA TRP A 287 24.64 -10.05 -0.02
C TRP A 287 24.24 -8.83 0.84
N GLN A 288 24.14 -7.64 0.27
CA GLN A 288 23.70 -6.41 0.95
C GLN A 288 22.15 -6.35 1.11
N ARG A 289 21.43 -7.25 0.42
CA ARG A 289 19.96 -7.32 0.39
C ARG A 289 19.35 -7.96 1.65
N ARG A 290 20.17 -8.52 2.55
CA ARG A 290 19.73 -9.31 3.73
C ARG A 290 19.78 -8.56 5.07
N GLY A 291 19.77 -7.23 5.05
CA GLY A 291 19.77 -6.38 6.24
C GLY A 291 18.39 -5.91 6.67
#